data_c31da1ae44aa9669fa8c147f0c72b37c
#
_entry.id   c31da1ae44aa9669fa8c147f0c72b37c
#
_cell.length_a   1.000
_cell.length_b   1.000
_cell.length_c   1.000
_cell.angle_alpha   90.00
_cell.angle_beta   90.00
_cell.angle_gamma   90.00
#
_symmetry.space_group_name_H-M   'P 1'
#
loop_
_entity.id
_entity.type
_entity.pdbx_description
1 polymer ?
#
loop_
_entity_poly.entity_id
_entity_poly.type
_entity_poly.pdbx_seq_one_letter_code
_entity_poly.pdbx_strand_id
1 'polypeptide(L)'
;DRMISADSSYCIIKVWDEIQGIITYRDIVALLGEKIEEDIPTFIVGLPDEPLDAELAKSKFANITKFMRRIHPDIEQARCHIKLRRVLGSRKRYEIDVHVRSTHGNISYTNVGWDLAKLFDEMNHALEKRVVHKNKRNL
;
A
#
# COMPACT_ATOMS: atom_id res chain seq x y z
N ASP A 1 13.32 16.92 -3.74
CA ASP A 1 12.26 17.51 -2.96
C ASP A 1 12.76 17.96 -1.59
N ARG A 2 12.75 19.28 -1.34
CA ARG A 2 13.39 19.88 -0.14
C ARG A 2 12.68 19.54 1.15
N MET A 3 11.36 19.28 1.14
CA MET A 3 10.62 18.89 2.33
C MET A 3 11.03 17.49 2.82
N ILE A 4 11.18 16.55 1.90
CA ILE A 4 11.57 15.17 2.22
C ILE A 4 13.03 15.12 2.67
N SER A 5 13.94 15.80 1.94
CA SER A 5 15.36 15.80 2.27
C SER A 5 15.70 16.54 3.58
N ALA A 6 14.89 17.52 3.97
CA ALA A 6 15.05 18.26 5.23
C ALA A 6 14.22 17.69 6.38
N ASP A 7 13.46 16.60 6.16
CA ASP A 7 12.53 16.01 7.14
C ASP A 7 11.59 17.06 7.76
N SER A 8 11.09 17.97 6.92
CA SER A 8 10.26 19.10 7.33
C SER A 8 8.86 19.00 6.77
N SER A 9 7.85 19.39 7.55
CA SER A 9 6.45 19.44 7.15
C SER A 9 6.05 20.72 6.41
N TYR A 10 6.95 21.66 6.24
CA TYR A 10 6.72 22.92 5.55
C TYR A 10 7.94 23.36 4.75
N CYS A 11 7.72 24.24 3.78
CA CYS A 11 8.77 24.89 2.99
C CYS A 11 8.46 26.37 2.82
N ILE A 12 9.45 27.24 3.06
CA ILE A 12 9.35 28.66 2.83
C ILE A 12 9.70 28.95 1.37
N ILE A 13 8.81 29.68 0.69
CA ILE A 13 9.03 30.13 -0.69
C ILE A 13 9.62 31.50 -0.68
N LYS A 14 10.80 31.65 -1.31
CA LYS A 14 11.45 32.93 -1.57
C LYS A 14 11.53 33.20 -3.07
N VAL A 15 11.24 34.40 -3.46
CA VAL A 15 11.45 34.91 -4.81
C VAL A 15 12.25 36.21 -4.69
N TRP A 16 13.41 36.29 -5.35
CA TRP A 16 14.28 37.46 -5.27
C TRP A 16 14.67 37.86 -3.83
N ASP A 17 14.96 36.84 -2.99
CA ASP A 17 15.26 37.01 -1.56
C ASP A 17 14.08 37.50 -0.66
N GLU A 18 12.92 37.70 -1.22
CA GLU A 18 11.73 38.01 -0.46
C GLU A 18 10.90 36.77 -0.16
N ILE A 19 10.41 36.66 1.06
CA ILE A 19 9.50 35.56 1.47
C ILE A 19 8.15 35.80 0.83
N GLN A 20 7.73 34.88 -0.07
CA GLN A 20 6.45 34.94 -0.76
C GLN A 20 5.36 34.12 -0.07
N GLY A 21 5.74 33.11 0.70
CA GLY A 21 4.80 32.27 1.38
C GLY A 21 5.43 31.03 2.01
N ILE A 22 4.57 30.22 2.58
CA ILE A 22 4.93 28.91 3.20
C ILE A 22 4.05 27.86 2.54
N ILE A 23 4.69 26.77 2.07
CA ILE A 23 4.01 25.56 1.58
C ILE A 23 4.09 24.48 2.65
N THR A 24 2.96 23.89 2.98
CA THR A 24 2.86 22.72 3.85
C THR A 24 2.50 21.47 3.03
N TYR A 25 2.63 20.29 3.61
CA TYR A 25 2.13 19.07 2.96
C TYR A 25 0.63 19.14 2.66
N ARG A 26 -0.14 19.80 3.52
CA ARG A 26 -1.57 20.03 3.30
C ARG A 26 -1.83 20.87 2.04
N ASP A 27 -1.04 21.90 1.79
CA ASP A 27 -1.16 22.76 0.60
C ASP A 27 -0.82 21.98 -0.67
N ILE A 28 0.21 21.10 -0.64
CA ILE A 28 0.59 20.24 -1.75
C ILE A 28 -0.55 19.26 -2.07
N VAL A 29 -1.13 18.64 -1.05
CA VAL A 29 -2.26 17.74 -1.19
C VAL A 29 -3.48 18.46 -1.75
N ALA A 30 -3.75 19.70 -1.32
CA ALA A 30 -4.84 20.52 -1.84
C ALA A 30 -4.64 20.93 -3.31
N LEU A 31 -3.40 21.19 -3.73
CA LEU A 31 -3.05 21.50 -5.12
C LEU A 31 -3.20 20.29 -6.07
N LEU A 32 -3.00 19.07 -5.57
CA LEU A 32 -3.29 17.86 -6.31
C LEU A 32 -4.80 17.64 -6.50
N GLY A 33 -5.57 18.60 -6.01
CA GLY A 33 -6.98 18.92 -6.14
C GLY A 33 -7.91 17.82 -6.59
N GLU A 34 -8.91 17.59 -6.01
CA GLU A 34 -9.95 16.62 -5.91
C GLU A 34 -9.69 15.77 -4.68
N LYS A 35 -10.75 15.53 -3.93
CA LYS A 35 -10.70 14.58 -2.83
C LYS A 35 -9.88 13.37 -3.26
N ILE A 36 -8.58 13.41 -3.00
CA ILE A 36 -7.86 12.18 -2.82
C ILE A 36 -8.64 11.56 -1.66
N GLU A 37 -9.49 10.60 -1.96
CA GLU A 37 -9.86 9.63 -0.96
C GLU A 37 -8.50 9.27 -0.38
N GLU A 38 -8.29 9.57 0.90
CA GLU A 38 -7.00 9.32 1.53
C GLU A 38 -6.69 7.85 1.34
N ASP A 39 -6.13 7.51 0.20
CA ASP A 39 -5.74 6.14 -0.08
C ASP A 39 -4.65 5.78 0.91
N ILE A 40 -4.81 4.64 1.54
CA ILE A 40 -3.79 4.08 2.40
C ILE A 40 -2.49 4.04 1.59
N PRO A 41 -1.36 4.58 2.09
CA PRO A 41 -0.07 4.39 1.46
C PRO A 41 0.17 2.92 1.20
N THR A 42 0.17 2.55 -0.08
CA THR A 42 0.22 1.16 -0.53
C THR A 42 1.49 0.94 -1.33
N PHE A 43 2.29 -0.03 -0.93
CA PHE A 43 3.56 -0.33 -1.56
C PHE A 43 3.59 -1.79 -2.02
N ILE A 44 4.03 -2.01 -3.25
CA ILE A 44 4.35 -3.34 -3.77
C ILE A 44 5.82 -3.38 -4.15
N VAL A 45 6.54 -4.35 -3.62
CA VAL A 45 7.96 -4.59 -3.88
C VAL A 45 8.12 -5.93 -4.58
N GLY A 46 8.99 -6.00 -5.58
CA GLY A 46 9.28 -7.23 -6.30
C GLY A 46 8.23 -7.61 -7.33
N LEU A 47 7.65 -6.63 -8.03
CA LEU A 47 6.72 -6.92 -9.12
C LEU A 47 7.33 -7.89 -10.13
N PRO A 48 6.54 -8.86 -10.65
CA PRO A 48 6.97 -9.72 -11.74
C PRO A 48 7.39 -8.94 -13.00
N ASP A 49 8.33 -9.48 -13.76
CA ASP A 49 8.76 -8.88 -15.03
C ASP A 49 7.67 -8.95 -16.11
N GLU A 50 6.80 -9.94 -16.04
CA GLU A 50 5.65 -10.11 -16.92
C GLU A 50 4.63 -8.98 -16.68
N PRO A 51 4.33 -8.12 -17.69
CA PRO A 51 3.42 -6.99 -17.51
C PRO A 51 2.02 -7.36 -17.01
N LEU A 52 1.48 -8.48 -17.49
CA LEU A 52 0.16 -8.96 -17.08
C LEU A 52 0.13 -9.38 -15.61
N ASP A 53 1.16 -10.08 -15.15
CA ASP A 53 1.28 -10.49 -13.74
C ASP A 53 1.51 -9.30 -12.82
N ALA A 54 2.29 -8.31 -13.28
CA ALA A 54 2.50 -7.07 -12.54
C ALA A 54 1.21 -6.26 -12.38
N GLU A 55 0.44 -6.10 -13.44
CA GLU A 55 -0.86 -5.40 -13.39
C GLU A 55 -1.89 -6.16 -12.56
N LEU A 56 -1.93 -7.47 -12.66
CA LEU A 56 -2.77 -8.32 -11.82
C LEU A 56 -2.45 -8.13 -10.33
N ALA A 57 -1.17 -8.16 -9.97
CA ALA A 57 -0.72 -7.96 -8.59
C ALA A 57 -1.12 -6.58 -8.06
N LYS A 58 -0.88 -5.52 -8.82
CA LYS A 58 -1.27 -4.15 -8.45
C LYS A 58 -2.78 -4.03 -8.25
N SER A 59 -3.57 -4.51 -9.21
CA SER A 59 -5.03 -4.44 -9.18
C SER A 59 -5.62 -5.20 -7.99
N LYS A 60 -5.20 -6.43 -7.78
CA LYS A 60 -5.66 -7.27 -6.67
C LYS A 60 -5.31 -6.66 -5.31
N PHE A 61 -4.09 -6.18 -5.15
CA PHE A 61 -3.66 -5.57 -3.89
C PHE A 61 -4.34 -4.23 -3.63
N ALA A 62 -4.53 -3.39 -4.64
CA ALA A 62 -5.28 -2.15 -4.52
C ALA A 62 -6.73 -2.37 -4.07
N ASN A 63 -7.39 -3.38 -4.62
CA ASN A 63 -8.76 -3.72 -4.26
C ASN A 63 -8.91 -4.13 -2.79
N ILE A 64 -7.99 -4.97 -2.29
CA ILE A 64 -8.03 -5.38 -0.88
C ILE A 64 -7.70 -4.22 0.06
N THR A 65 -6.79 -3.33 -0.28
CA THR A 65 -6.47 -2.17 0.55
C THR A 65 -7.65 -1.20 0.65
N LYS A 66 -8.37 -0.96 -0.44
CA LYS A 66 -9.61 -0.17 -0.44
C LYS A 66 -10.70 -0.80 0.43
N PHE A 67 -10.86 -2.13 0.35
CA PHE A 67 -11.80 -2.85 1.20
C PHE A 67 -11.43 -2.74 2.68
N MET A 68 -10.17 -3.00 3.02
CA MET A 68 -9.67 -2.92 4.39
C MET A 68 -9.90 -1.53 4.99
N ARG A 69 -9.65 -0.48 4.24
CA ARG A 69 -9.82 0.89 4.70
C ARG A 69 -11.26 1.23 5.05
N ARG A 70 -12.23 0.75 4.28
CA ARG A 70 -13.66 0.99 4.58
C ARG A 70 -14.06 0.39 5.92
N ILE A 71 -13.44 -0.72 6.32
CA ILE A 71 -13.75 -1.40 7.58
C ILE A 71 -12.89 -0.87 8.73
N HIS A 72 -11.64 -0.53 8.45
CA HIS A 72 -10.66 -0.03 9.41
C HIS A 72 -10.04 1.28 8.92
N PRO A 73 -10.64 2.43 9.26
CA PRO A 73 -10.08 3.74 8.91
C PRO A 73 -8.72 4.04 9.56
N ASP A 74 -8.37 3.27 10.60
CA ASP A 74 -7.13 3.39 11.37
C ASP A 74 -5.91 2.72 10.70
N ILE A 75 -6.07 2.11 9.53
CA ILE A 75 -4.96 1.57 8.76
C ILE A 75 -4.08 2.71 8.25
N GLU A 76 -2.80 2.64 8.59
CA GLU A 76 -1.80 3.65 8.24
C GLU A 76 -1.02 3.31 6.98
N GLN A 77 -0.78 2.01 6.74
CA GLN A 77 0.07 1.55 5.64
C GLN A 77 -0.20 0.09 5.30
N ALA A 78 -0.11 -0.24 4.02
CA ALA A 78 -0.12 -1.62 3.53
C ALA A 78 1.07 -1.86 2.59
N ARG A 79 1.79 -2.96 2.78
CA ARG A 79 2.92 -3.35 1.95
C ARG A 79 2.81 -4.82 1.55
N CYS A 80 3.05 -5.10 0.28
CA CYS A 80 3.17 -6.45 -0.27
C CYS A 80 4.56 -6.64 -0.85
N HIS A 81 5.23 -7.71 -0.50
CA HIS A 81 6.49 -8.12 -1.10
C HIS A 81 6.27 -9.42 -1.86
N ILE A 82 6.52 -9.40 -3.17
CA ILE A 82 6.45 -10.56 -4.05
C ILE A 82 7.88 -11.06 -4.27
N LYS A 83 8.12 -12.33 -3.94
CA LYS A 83 9.43 -12.96 -4.11
C LYS A 83 9.31 -14.14 -5.06
N LEU A 84 10.18 -14.19 -6.08
CA LEU A 84 10.32 -15.36 -6.93
C LEU A 84 11.20 -16.38 -6.21
N ARG A 85 10.60 -17.51 -5.84
CA ARG A 85 11.30 -18.57 -5.06
C ARG A 85 11.92 -19.63 -5.95
N ARG A 86 11.24 -20.01 -7.03
CA ARG A 86 11.71 -21.07 -7.91
C ARG A 86 11.16 -20.91 -9.32
N VAL A 87 11.96 -21.31 -10.30
CA VAL A 87 11.56 -21.43 -11.70
C VAL A 87 11.75 -22.86 -12.16
N LEU A 88 10.70 -23.48 -12.72
CA LEU A 88 10.72 -24.79 -13.34
C LEU A 88 10.12 -24.69 -14.73
N GLY A 89 10.97 -24.59 -15.77
CA GLY A 89 10.52 -24.35 -17.13
C GLY A 89 9.76 -23.03 -17.24
N SER A 90 8.50 -23.08 -17.70
CA SER A 90 7.60 -21.92 -17.76
C SER A 90 6.88 -21.64 -16.44
N ARG A 91 6.98 -22.51 -15.44
CA ARG A 91 6.32 -22.36 -14.14
C ARG A 91 7.21 -21.59 -13.16
N LYS A 92 6.61 -20.63 -12.47
CA LYS A 92 7.26 -19.81 -11.46
C LYS A 92 6.57 -19.99 -10.12
N ARG A 93 7.35 -20.23 -9.07
CA ARG A 93 6.86 -20.30 -7.69
C ARG A 93 7.11 -18.97 -7.00
N TYR A 94 6.03 -18.34 -6.55
CA TYR A 94 6.07 -17.07 -5.86
C TYR A 94 5.78 -17.22 -4.36
N GLU A 95 6.35 -16.35 -3.59
CA GLU A 95 5.95 -16.06 -2.21
C GLU A 95 5.44 -14.62 -2.15
N ILE A 96 4.27 -14.43 -1.54
CA ILE A 96 3.76 -13.11 -1.20
C ILE A 96 3.80 -12.92 0.30
N ASP A 97 4.29 -11.77 0.71
CA ASP A 97 4.45 -11.39 2.11
C ASP A 97 3.82 -10.01 2.32
N VAL A 98 2.73 -9.96 3.07
CA VAL A 98 1.92 -8.76 3.25
C VAL A 98 1.96 -8.30 4.69
N HIS A 99 2.21 -7.02 4.88
CA HIS A 99 2.17 -6.34 6.16
C HIS A 99 1.22 -5.15 6.08
N VAL A 100 0.25 -5.13 6.97
CA VAL A 100 -0.67 -4.00 7.17
C VAL A 100 -0.46 -3.43 8.56
N ARG A 101 -0.11 -2.15 8.61
CA ARG A 101 0.06 -1.43 9.87
C ARG A 101 -1.18 -0.61 10.18
N SER A 102 -1.65 -0.70 11.42
CA SER A 102 -2.73 0.12 11.95
C SER A 102 -2.38 0.62 13.35
N THR A 103 -3.09 1.64 13.83
CA THR A 103 -2.92 2.19 15.19
C THR A 103 -3.20 1.16 16.28
N HIS A 104 -4.03 0.16 15.99
CA HIS A 104 -4.44 -0.88 16.94
C HIS A 104 -3.72 -2.23 16.74
N GLY A 105 -2.64 -2.25 15.95
CA GLY A 105 -1.80 -3.42 15.74
C GLY A 105 -1.60 -3.78 14.27
N ASN A 106 -0.73 -4.73 14.04
CA ASN A 106 -0.31 -5.12 12.71
C ASN A 106 -0.99 -6.42 12.27
N ILE A 107 -1.20 -6.55 10.97
CA ILE A 107 -1.66 -7.78 10.32
C ILE A 107 -0.56 -8.23 9.36
N SER A 108 -0.17 -9.49 9.45
CA SER A 108 0.80 -10.11 8.53
C SER A 108 0.17 -11.32 7.86
N TYR A 109 0.52 -11.53 6.59
CA TYR A 109 0.10 -12.69 5.82
C TYR A 109 1.21 -13.12 4.88
N THR A 110 1.53 -14.40 4.86
CA THR A 110 2.52 -14.98 3.95
C THR A 110 1.96 -16.24 3.32
N ASN A 111 2.14 -16.38 2.02
CA ASN A 111 1.76 -17.59 1.29
C ASN A 111 2.70 -17.87 0.11
N VAL A 112 2.79 -19.11 -0.29
CA VAL A 112 3.67 -19.58 -1.37
C VAL A 112 2.89 -20.45 -2.34
N GLY A 113 3.10 -20.26 -3.62
CA GLY A 113 2.42 -21.07 -4.64
C GLY A 113 2.91 -20.82 -6.05
N TRP A 114 2.37 -21.60 -6.99
CA TRP A 114 2.74 -21.58 -8.40
C TRP A 114 1.82 -20.71 -9.27
N ASP A 115 0.68 -20.30 -8.73
CA ASP A 115 -0.30 -19.45 -9.41
C ASP A 115 -0.44 -18.13 -8.65
N LEU A 116 0.09 -17.05 -9.22
CA LEU A 116 0.09 -15.73 -8.59
C LEU A 116 -1.33 -15.19 -8.39
N ALA A 117 -2.24 -15.40 -9.34
CA ALA A 117 -3.63 -14.97 -9.22
C ALA A 117 -4.32 -15.66 -8.05
N LYS A 118 -4.13 -16.96 -7.91
CA LYS A 118 -4.66 -17.75 -6.80
C LYS A 118 -4.08 -17.32 -5.46
N LEU A 119 -2.78 -17.03 -5.40
CA LEU A 119 -2.13 -16.50 -4.18
C LEU A 119 -2.76 -15.19 -3.72
N PHE A 120 -3.03 -14.27 -4.63
CA PHE A 120 -3.69 -13.01 -4.31
C PHE A 120 -5.15 -13.19 -3.91
N ASP A 121 -5.88 -14.10 -4.53
CA ASP A 121 -7.27 -14.40 -4.14
C ASP A 121 -7.35 -15.03 -2.74
N GLU A 122 -6.46 -15.95 -2.41
CA GLU A 122 -6.34 -16.53 -1.08
C GLU A 122 -5.93 -15.49 -0.03
N MET A 123 -5.01 -14.58 -0.37
CA MET A 123 -4.61 -13.46 0.46
C MET A 123 -5.80 -12.54 0.74
N ASN A 124 -6.53 -12.12 -0.29
CA ASN A 124 -7.68 -11.25 -0.15
C ASN A 124 -8.70 -11.86 0.81
N HIS A 125 -9.03 -13.13 0.61
CA HIS A 125 -9.98 -13.84 1.46
C HIS A 125 -9.52 -13.97 2.92
N ALA A 126 -8.23 -14.24 3.14
CA ALA A 126 -7.65 -14.33 4.48
C ALA A 126 -7.63 -12.98 5.20
N LEU A 127 -7.26 -11.91 4.49
CA LEU A 127 -7.22 -10.55 5.04
C LEU A 127 -8.63 -10.04 5.34
N GLU A 128 -9.60 -10.26 4.46
CA GLU A 128 -11.01 -9.93 4.70
C GLU A 128 -11.52 -10.56 6.00
N LYS A 129 -11.30 -11.86 6.19
CA LYS A 129 -11.69 -12.55 7.42
C LYS A 129 -11.05 -11.96 8.66
N ARG A 130 -9.73 -11.70 8.63
CA ARG A 130 -9.00 -11.13 9.77
C ARG A 130 -9.48 -9.74 10.15
N VAL A 131 -9.74 -8.91 9.15
CA VAL A 131 -10.21 -7.55 9.31
C VAL A 131 -11.60 -7.51 9.93
N VAL A 132 -12.53 -8.34 9.44
CA VAL A 132 -13.89 -8.46 9.98
C VAL A 132 -13.88 -8.98 11.43
N HIS A 133 -13.04 -9.98 11.73
CA HIS A 133 -12.95 -10.51 13.10
C HIS A 133 -12.36 -9.51 14.09
N LYS A 134 -11.38 -8.70 13.68
CA LYS A 134 -10.78 -7.67 14.53
C LYS A 134 -11.81 -6.59 14.88
N ASN A 135 -12.65 -6.22 13.92
CA ASN A 135 -13.71 -5.23 14.15
C ASN A 135 -14.74 -5.70 15.18
N LYS A 136 -15.11 -7.00 15.18
CA LYS A 136 -16.04 -7.57 16.17
C LYS A 136 -15.51 -7.61 17.60
N ARG A 137 -14.18 -7.62 17.78
CA ARG A 137 -13.53 -7.61 19.13
C ARG A 137 -13.42 -6.21 19.71
N ASN A 138 -13.49 -5.19 18.88
CA ASN A 138 -13.40 -3.78 19.29
C ASN A 138 -14.77 -3.11 19.50
N LEU A 139 -15.83 -3.86 19.31
CA LEU A 139 -17.21 -3.49 19.65
C LEU A 139 -17.60 -4.09 20.99
#